data_58db97f19f0d2a9158ff733570f332d6
#
_entry.id   58db97f19f0d2a9158ff733570f332d6
#
_cell.length_a   1.000
_cell.length_b   1.000
_cell.length_c   1.000
_cell.angle_alpha   90.00
_cell.angle_beta   90.00
_cell.angle_gamma   90.00
#
_symmetry.space_group_name_H-M   'P 1'
#
loop_
_entity.id
_entity.type
_entity.pdbx_description
1 polymer ?
#
loop_
_entity_poly.entity_id
_entity_poly.type
_entity_poly.pdbx_seq_one_letter_code
_entity_poly.pdbx_strand_id
1 'polypeptide(L)'
;MNEELLLKYITGQATEGEKITILNWLEEHPDNRLKFNRLKNTWVISKLPETKAPEASVLQYSRKIRHRKQNRRILGYGIDASLPLLLSFQVFYQFNDYRQEIHFLENQQLAQLEYHTNKGVKGRVTLPDGSIVWLNSDSELKCPAQFSGDSREINFSGEGYFDVVKNPEKPMIVKLENGIQVIVKGTKFNLTSYKNDDNVSALLLSGNITVLRTKHSKQEEIKVKPNERIWIEKKERQKVNLTVPAETLPILGWKDGWLIFDETPIAEVLKKLERWHGMTFEVKDPEILDQKFTARFHEESISQILEIMHNVALLRFEIKDKTAVLYKY
;
A
#
# COMPACT_ATOMS: atom_id res chain seq x y z
N MET A 1 29.58 21.23 -12.65
CA MET A 1 28.42 22.03 -13.11
C MET A 1 28.71 23.49 -12.86
N ASN A 2 28.52 24.36 -13.89
CA ASN A 2 28.78 25.80 -13.81
C ASN A 2 27.62 26.49 -13.04
N GLU A 3 27.97 27.40 -12.10
CA GLU A 3 26.97 28.15 -11.31
C GLU A 3 26.09 29.06 -12.17
N GLU A 4 26.63 29.60 -13.24
CA GLU A 4 25.90 30.45 -14.19
C GLU A 4 24.74 29.67 -14.86
N LEU A 5 24.98 28.41 -15.21
CA LEU A 5 23.97 27.53 -15.80
C LEU A 5 22.85 27.20 -14.79
N LEU A 6 23.23 26.96 -13.53
CA LEU A 6 22.26 26.75 -12.44
C LEU A 6 21.41 28.00 -12.17
N LEU A 7 22.00 29.20 -12.27
CA LEU A 7 21.27 30.46 -12.14
C LEU A 7 20.28 30.68 -13.28
N LYS A 8 20.66 30.35 -14.54
CA LYS A 8 19.72 30.37 -15.68
C LYS A 8 18.52 29.48 -15.45
N TYR A 9 18.73 28.29 -14.86
CA TYR A 9 17.64 27.37 -14.51
C TYR A 9 16.72 27.95 -13.41
N ILE A 10 17.29 28.51 -12.34
CA ILE A 10 16.55 29.12 -11.23
C ILE A 10 15.72 30.33 -11.72
N THR A 11 16.23 31.09 -12.70
CA THR A 11 15.56 32.27 -13.27
C THR A 11 14.60 31.95 -14.41
N GLY A 12 14.47 30.67 -14.80
CA GLY A 12 13.60 30.23 -15.90
C GLY A 12 14.14 30.53 -17.30
N GLN A 13 15.42 30.88 -17.45
CA GLN A 13 16.07 31.27 -18.72
C GLN A 13 16.85 30.12 -19.36
N ALA A 14 16.85 28.92 -18.78
CA ALA A 14 17.53 27.76 -19.33
C ALA A 14 16.74 27.15 -20.50
N THR A 15 17.47 26.81 -21.58
CA THR A 15 16.94 26.06 -22.72
C THR A 15 16.61 24.61 -22.35
N GLU A 16 15.80 23.91 -23.17
CA GLU A 16 15.40 22.54 -22.87
C GLU A 16 16.60 21.58 -22.78
N GLY A 17 17.63 21.74 -23.60
CA GLY A 17 18.88 20.96 -23.51
C GLY A 17 19.66 21.23 -22.20
N GLU A 18 19.71 22.48 -21.78
CA GLU A 18 20.35 22.87 -20.52
C GLU A 18 19.58 22.34 -19.30
N LYS A 19 18.24 22.32 -19.33
CA LYS A 19 17.41 21.73 -18.27
C LYS A 19 17.68 20.24 -18.09
N ILE A 20 17.76 19.48 -19.20
CA ILE A 20 18.06 18.05 -19.16
C ILE A 20 19.44 17.82 -18.54
N THR A 21 20.43 18.61 -18.94
CA THR A 21 21.79 18.51 -18.39
C THR A 21 21.83 18.74 -16.89
N ILE A 22 21.05 19.74 -16.38
CA ILE A 22 20.98 20.04 -14.96
C ILE A 22 20.24 18.94 -14.19
N LEU A 23 19.13 18.41 -14.73
CA LEU A 23 18.38 17.34 -14.10
C LEU A 23 19.24 16.07 -13.95
N ASN A 24 19.96 15.67 -15.00
CA ASN A 24 20.89 14.54 -14.94
C ASN A 24 21.97 14.77 -13.86
N TRP A 25 22.57 15.96 -13.84
CA TRP A 25 23.57 16.29 -12.82
C TRP A 25 23.02 16.26 -11.38
N LEU A 26 21.74 16.66 -11.18
CA LEU A 26 21.09 16.58 -9.86
C LEU A 26 20.85 15.14 -9.40
N GLU A 27 20.75 14.19 -10.34
CA GLU A 27 20.55 12.77 -10.07
C GLU A 27 21.86 12.00 -9.88
N GLU A 28 22.99 12.51 -10.40
CA GLU A 28 24.29 11.84 -10.31
C GLU A 28 24.79 11.67 -8.86
N HIS A 29 24.55 12.66 -7.98
CA HIS A 29 25.04 12.61 -6.61
C HIS A 29 24.18 13.45 -5.65
N PRO A 30 23.89 12.97 -4.41
CA PRO A 30 23.10 13.72 -3.41
C PRO A 30 23.65 15.11 -3.09
N ASP A 31 24.97 15.28 -3.08
CA ASP A 31 25.61 16.58 -2.81
C ASP A 31 25.31 17.63 -3.87
N ASN A 32 24.97 17.23 -5.09
CA ASN A 32 24.60 18.14 -6.16
C ASN A 32 23.28 18.86 -5.85
N ARG A 33 22.33 18.16 -5.25
CA ARG A 33 21.06 18.74 -4.77
C ARG A 33 21.29 19.75 -3.63
N LEU A 34 22.23 19.45 -2.72
CA LEU A 34 22.60 20.39 -1.64
C LEU A 34 23.22 21.67 -2.19
N LYS A 35 24.13 21.56 -3.16
CA LYS A 35 24.75 22.72 -3.83
C LYS A 35 23.71 23.55 -4.56
N PHE A 36 22.82 22.93 -5.30
CA PHE A 36 21.72 23.60 -6.00
C PHE A 36 20.81 24.37 -5.04
N ASN A 37 20.37 23.74 -3.96
CA ASN A 37 19.49 24.34 -2.97
C ASN A 37 20.16 25.52 -2.26
N ARG A 38 21.45 25.45 -1.96
CA ARG A 38 22.20 26.61 -1.40
C ARG A 38 22.17 27.79 -2.36
N LEU A 39 22.49 27.58 -3.63
CA LEU A 39 22.49 28.64 -4.65
C LEU A 39 21.10 29.25 -4.82
N LYS A 40 20.06 28.42 -4.90
CA LYS A 40 18.67 28.86 -4.99
C LYS A 40 18.26 29.72 -3.80
N ASN A 41 18.58 29.30 -2.57
CA ASN A 41 18.25 30.04 -1.36
C ASN A 41 18.97 31.40 -1.29
N THR A 42 20.25 31.44 -1.68
CA THR A 42 21.03 32.69 -1.75
C THR A 42 20.40 33.64 -2.75
N TRP A 43 19.98 33.14 -3.93
CA TRP A 43 19.32 34.01 -4.93
C TRP A 43 17.97 34.53 -4.45
N VAL A 44 17.14 33.70 -3.77
CA VAL A 44 15.85 34.16 -3.21
C VAL A 44 16.06 35.24 -2.17
N ILE A 45 17.06 35.10 -1.28
CA ILE A 45 17.40 36.11 -0.25
C ILE A 45 17.85 37.41 -0.90
N SER A 46 18.63 37.40 -1.98
CA SER A 46 19.10 38.59 -2.69
C SER A 46 17.99 39.34 -3.41
N LYS A 47 16.81 38.76 -3.58
CA LYS A 47 15.64 39.37 -4.21
C LYS A 47 14.62 39.94 -3.21
N LEU A 48 14.82 39.67 -1.90
CA LEU A 48 13.98 40.27 -0.87
C LEU A 48 14.25 41.79 -0.83
N PRO A 49 13.23 42.68 -0.78
CA PRO A 49 13.42 44.10 -0.66
C PRO A 49 14.11 44.42 0.68
N GLU A 50 15.18 45.22 0.64
CA GLU A 50 15.81 45.76 1.84
C GLU A 50 14.76 46.55 2.65
N THR A 51 14.23 45.95 3.71
CA THR A 51 13.43 46.65 4.69
C THR A 51 14.40 47.54 5.49
N LYS A 52 14.49 48.83 5.15
CA LYS A 52 15.17 49.84 5.99
C LYS A 52 14.50 49.82 7.37
N ALA A 53 15.23 49.36 8.38
CA ALA A 53 14.81 49.53 9.76
C ALA A 53 14.62 51.05 10.04
N PRO A 54 13.53 51.49 10.69
CA PRO A 54 13.31 52.89 10.97
C PRO A 54 14.39 53.40 11.93
N GLU A 55 15.15 54.41 11.51
CA GLU A 55 16.24 55.09 12.25
C GLU A 55 15.79 55.73 13.59
N ALA A 56 14.49 55.73 13.89
CA ALA A 56 13.96 56.41 15.07
C ALA A 56 14.17 55.66 16.41
N SER A 57 14.58 54.38 16.39
CA SER A 57 14.70 53.60 17.63
C SER A 57 16.09 53.56 18.27
N VAL A 58 17.12 53.99 17.56
CA VAL A 58 18.52 53.92 18.05
C VAL A 58 18.90 55.13 18.91
N LEU A 59 18.29 56.31 18.72
CA LEU A 59 18.62 57.52 19.46
C LEU A 59 17.93 57.67 20.83
N GLN A 60 16.89 56.92 21.12
CA GLN A 60 16.25 56.95 22.44
C GLN A 60 16.93 56.07 23.49
N TYR A 61 17.78 55.12 23.09
CA TYR A 61 18.45 54.20 24.02
C TYR A 61 19.74 54.78 24.61
N SER A 62 20.36 55.79 23.98
CA SER A 62 21.63 56.36 24.45
C SER A 62 21.48 57.40 25.56
N ARG A 63 20.28 57.89 25.88
CA ARG A 63 20.04 58.95 26.93
C ARG A 63 19.72 58.36 28.32
N LYS A 64 19.54 57.01 28.49
CA LYS A 64 19.18 56.42 29.78
C LYS A 64 20.34 55.77 30.56
N ILE A 65 21.57 55.86 30.08
CA ILE A 65 22.74 55.21 30.72
C ILE A 65 23.55 56.20 31.61
N ARG A 66 23.04 57.39 31.97
CA ARG A 66 23.84 58.34 32.71
C ARG A 66 23.49 58.64 34.20
N HIS A 67 22.65 57.79 34.80
CA HIS A 67 22.38 57.81 36.24
C HIS A 67 22.13 56.41 36.81
N ARG A 68 23.20 55.73 37.27
CA ARG A 68 23.21 54.95 38.50
C ARG A 68 24.58 54.25 38.72
N LYS A 69 25.51 55.08 39.19
CA LYS A 69 26.60 54.59 40.02
C LYS A 69 26.03 54.46 41.43
N GLN A 70 25.51 53.27 41.76
CA GLN A 70 25.36 52.74 43.13
C GLN A 70 24.52 51.47 43.04
N ASN A 71 25.18 50.32 42.88
CA ASN A 71 24.85 49.02 43.43
C ASN A 71 25.74 47.97 42.75
N ARG A 72 27.03 48.06 43.04
CA ARG A 72 28.04 47.09 42.57
C ARG A 72 28.09 45.85 43.49
N ARG A 73 26.96 45.24 43.84
CA ARG A 73 26.97 43.94 44.55
C ARG A 73 25.88 42.95 44.16
N ILE A 74 25.09 43.23 43.13
CA ILE A 74 24.07 42.25 42.66
C ILE A 74 24.32 41.81 41.20
N LEU A 75 25.43 42.25 40.58
CA LEU A 75 25.71 41.92 39.16
C LEU A 75 26.57 40.64 38.98
N GLY A 76 26.90 39.92 40.04
CA GLY A 76 27.69 38.69 39.95
C GLY A 76 26.90 37.41 39.68
N TYR A 77 25.59 37.42 39.92
CA TYR A 77 24.75 36.22 39.75
C TYR A 77 23.84 36.26 38.50
N GLY A 78 23.81 37.37 37.77
CA GLY A 78 22.96 37.51 36.59
C GLY A 78 23.55 36.94 35.28
N ILE A 79 24.88 36.80 35.23
CA ILE A 79 25.57 36.35 34.00
C ILE A 79 25.66 34.81 33.97
N ASP A 80 25.72 34.16 35.15
CA ASP A 80 25.81 32.71 35.25
C ASP A 80 24.48 31.96 34.92
N ALA A 81 23.32 32.68 35.04
CA ALA A 81 22.02 32.08 34.74
C ALA A 81 21.55 32.27 33.29
N SER A 82 22.11 33.27 32.57
CA SER A 82 21.69 33.57 31.19
C SER A 82 22.29 32.57 30.15
N LEU A 83 23.51 32.11 30.38
CA LEU A 83 24.17 31.14 29.51
C LEU A 83 23.44 29.78 29.47
N PRO A 84 23.09 29.14 30.61
CA PRO A 84 22.33 27.88 30.59
C PRO A 84 20.90 28.10 30.07
N LEU A 85 20.27 29.24 30.24
CA LEU A 85 18.97 29.55 29.64
C LEU A 85 19.05 29.71 28.11
N LEU A 86 20.07 30.34 27.57
CA LEU A 86 20.31 30.43 26.13
C LEU A 86 20.64 29.07 25.54
N LEU A 87 21.46 28.28 26.21
CA LEU A 87 21.77 26.92 25.79
C LEU A 87 20.54 26.01 25.84
N SER A 88 19.72 26.09 26.90
CA SER A 88 18.47 25.33 26.99
C SER A 88 17.46 25.76 25.94
N PHE A 89 17.40 27.03 25.61
CA PHE A 89 16.55 27.54 24.52
C PHE A 89 17.04 27.08 23.14
N GLN A 90 18.35 27.07 22.93
CA GLN A 90 18.95 26.59 21.68
C GLN A 90 18.74 25.06 21.52
N VAL A 91 18.90 24.29 22.60
CA VAL A 91 18.61 22.85 22.62
C VAL A 91 17.12 22.59 22.41
N PHE A 92 16.24 23.39 23.02
CA PHE A 92 14.80 23.28 22.85
C PHE A 92 14.38 23.59 21.41
N TYR A 93 14.98 24.62 20.75
CA TYR A 93 14.72 24.92 19.35
C TYR A 93 15.22 23.81 18.43
N GLN A 94 16.43 23.31 18.64
CA GLN A 94 16.96 22.17 17.86
C GLN A 94 16.11 20.91 18.06
N PHE A 95 15.62 20.67 19.28
CA PHE A 95 14.77 19.52 19.56
C PHE A 95 13.37 19.64 18.92
N ASN A 96 12.83 20.86 18.87
CA ASN A 96 11.56 21.13 18.18
C ASN A 96 11.70 21.01 16.66
N ASP A 97 12.79 21.52 16.08
CA ASP A 97 13.10 21.39 14.65
C ASP A 97 13.27 19.92 14.27
N TYR A 98 13.99 19.16 15.09
CA TYR A 98 14.17 17.73 14.92
C TYR A 98 12.84 16.95 15.06
N ARG A 99 11.95 17.34 15.96
CA ARG A 99 10.60 16.77 16.06
C ARG A 99 9.73 17.08 14.85
N GLN A 100 9.81 18.29 14.30
CA GLN A 100 9.06 18.65 13.09
C GLN A 100 9.57 17.87 11.88
N GLU A 101 10.87 17.63 11.78
CA GLU A 101 11.49 16.84 10.74
C GLU A 101 11.08 15.34 10.85
N ILE A 102 11.05 14.79 12.07
CA ILE A 102 10.52 13.44 12.32
C ILE A 102 9.04 13.35 11.97
N HIS A 103 8.20 14.29 12.40
CA HIS A 103 6.79 14.34 12.04
C HIS A 103 6.55 14.52 10.55
N PHE A 104 7.40 15.27 9.86
CA PHE A 104 7.34 15.40 8.40
C PHE A 104 7.72 14.10 7.69
N LEU A 105 8.75 13.41 8.18
CA LEU A 105 9.16 12.10 7.67
C LEU A 105 8.12 11.02 7.98
N GLU A 106 7.53 11.00 9.17
CA GLU A 106 6.42 10.12 9.54
C GLU A 106 5.19 10.37 8.67
N ASN A 107 4.86 11.62 8.36
CA ASN A 107 3.74 11.96 7.47
C ASN A 107 4.02 11.62 5.99
N GLN A 108 5.27 11.67 5.52
CA GLN A 108 5.63 11.16 4.20
C GLN A 108 5.51 9.63 4.11
N GLN A 109 5.69 8.91 5.21
CA GLN A 109 5.44 7.45 5.28
C GLN A 109 3.95 7.10 5.20
N LEU A 110 3.04 8.07 5.38
CA LEU A 110 1.59 7.88 5.35
C LEU A 110 0.98 7.91 3.94
N ALA A 111 1.75 8.22 2.89
CA ALA A 111 1.26 8.10 1.53
C ALA A 111 0.96 6.62 1.24
N GLN A 112 -0.32 6.27 1.17
CA GLN A 112 -0.78 4.94 0.82
C GLN A 112 -1.09 4.87 -0.66
N LEU A 113 -0.63 3.80 -1.31
CA LEU A 113 -1.04 3.40 -2.65
C LEU A 113 -2.19 2.42 -2.50
N GLU A 114 -3.26 2.70 -3.20
CA GLU A 114 -4.44 1.83 -3.25
C GLU A 114 -4.66 1.36 -4.69
N TYR A 115 -4.70 0.05 -4.86
CA TYR A 115 -4.96 -0.60 -6.13
C TYR A 115 -6.26 -1.37 -6.02
N HIS A 116 -7.15 -1.11 -6.97
CA HIS A 116 -8.48 -1.69 -6.99
C HIS A 116 -8.80 -2.23 -8.38
N THR A 117 -9.37 -3.42 -8.43
CA THR A 117 -9.93 -4.02 -9.65
C THR A 117 -11.45 -4.14 -9.50
N ASN A 118 -12.18 -3.63 -10.49
CA ASN A 118 -13.62 -3.82 -10.55
C ASN A 118 -13.97 -5.27 -10.92
N LYS A 119 -15.23 -5.66 -10.70
CA LYS A 119 -15.76 -6.91 -11.25
C LYS A 119 -15.54 -6.96 -12.76
N GLY A 120 -15.14 -8.09 -13.30
CA GLY A 120 -14.80 -8.28 -14.72
C GLY A 120 -13.41 -7.77 -15.13
N VAL A 121 -12.63 -7.19 -14.22
CA VAL A 121 -11.33 -6.60 -14.52
C VAL A 121 -10.24 -7.28 -13.70
N LYS A 122 -9.13 -7.60 -14.34
CA LYS A 122 -7.91 -8.10 -13.70
C LYS A 122 -6.80 -7.07 -13.86
N GLY A 123 -5.88 -7.03 -12.92
CA GLY A 123 -4.77 -6.08 -12.93
C GLY A 123 -3.44 -6.71 -12.57
N ARG A 124 -2.35 -6.03 -12.91
CA ARG A 124 -1.00 -6.35 -12.47
C ARG A 124 -0.36 -5.13 -11.86
N VAL A 125 0.17 -5.28 -10.68
CA VAL A 125 0.78 -4.20 -9.91
C VAL A 125 2.22 -4.57 -9.57
N THR A 126 3.12 -3.61 -9.66
CA THR A 126 4.47 -3.71 -9.09
C THR A 126 4.52 -2.89 -7.81
N LEU A 127 4.84 -3.55 -6.71
CA LEU A 127 4.96 -2.93 -5.39
C LEU A 127 6.29 -2.14 -5.27
N PRO A 128 6.43 -1.25 -4.28
CA PRO A 128 7.63 -0.44 -4.08
C PRO A 128 8.93 -1.22 -3.86
N ASP A 129 8.84 -2.49 -3.45
CA ASP A 129 10.00 -3.40 -3.27
C ASP A 129 10.34 -4.21 -4.52
N GLY A 130 9.62 -3.99 -5.63
CA GLY A 130 9.75 -4.74 -6.87
C GLY A 130 8.94 -6.06 -6.91
N SER A 131 8.22 -6.42 -5.85
CA SER A 131 7.30 -7.56 -5.86
C SER A 131 6.17 -7.32 -6.85
N ILE A 132 5.70 -8.39 -7.50
CA ILE A 132 4.62 -8.32 -8.48
C ILE A 132 3.39 -9.01 -7.93
N VAL A 133 2.24 -8.34 -8.04
CA VAL A 133 0.94 -8.90 -7.67
C VAL A 133 0.00 -8.84 -8.86
N TRP A 134 -0.54 -9.98 -9.26
CA TRP A 134 -1.69 -10.04 -10.15
C TRP A 134 -2.94 -10.02 -9.29
N LEU A 135 -3.84 -9.10 -9.58
CA LEU A 135 -5.12 -8.95 -8.90
C LEU A 135 -6.22 -9.54 -9.77
N ASN A 136 -6.99 -10.45 -9.25
CA ASN A 136 -8.20 -10.93 -9.89
C ASN A 136 -9.32 -9.89 -9.74
N SER A 137 -10.46 -10.12 -10.36
CA SER A 137 -11.64 -9.25 -10.31
C SER A 137 -12.11 -9.02 -8.87
N ASP A 138 -12.61 -7.80 -8.60
CA ASP A 138 -13.16 -7.40 -7.30
C ASP A 138 -12.15 -7.52 -6.15
N SER A 139 -10.90 -7.10 -6.41
CA SER A 139 -9.79 -7.21 -5.45
C SER A 139 -9.22 -5.84 -5.10
N GLU A 140 -8.75 -5.70 -3.88
CA GLU A 140 -8.18 -4.48 -3.31
C GLU A 140 -6.84 -4.78 -2.64
N LEU A 141 -5.83 -3.96 -2.93
CA LEU A 141 -4.52 -4.01 -2.29
C LEU A 141 -4.11 -2.60 -1.87
N LYS A 142 -3.76 -2.44 -0.60
CA LYS A 142 -3.23 -1.18 -0.06
C LYS A 142 -1.83 -1.40 0.48
N CYS A 143 -0.91 -0.56 0.10
CA CYS A 143 0.46 -0.59 0.61
C CYS A 143 1.00 0.83 0.79
N PRO A 144 1.99 1.05 1.66
CA PRO A 144 2.66 2.33 1.74
C PRO A 144 3.44 2.62 0.44
N ALA A 145 3.59 3.89 0.08
CA ALA A 145 4.40 4.30 -1.07
C ALA A 145 5.88 3.89 -0.93
N GLN A 146 6.34 3.68 0.30
CA GLN A 146 7.65 3.14 0.63
C GLN A 146 7.55 2.26 1.87
N PHE A 147 8.12 1.06 1.80
CA PHE A 147 8.20 0.20 2.98
C PHE A 147 9.28 0.70 3.94
N SER A 148 8.88 1.10 5.14
CA SER A 148 9.76 1.50 6.25
C SER A 148 9.78 0.42 7.35
N GLY A 149 10.71 0.53 8.32
CA GLY A 149 10.82 -0.44 9.42
C GLY A 149 11.28 -1.83 8.97
N ASP A 150 11.01 -2.83 9.81
CA ASP A 150 11.55 -4.20 9.71
C ASP A 150 10.65 -5.16 8.92
N SER A 151 9.54 -4.68 8.37
CA SER A 151 8.59 -5.47 7.59
C SER A 151 8.03 -4.69 6.40
N ARG A 152 7.49 -5.42 5.42
CA ARG A 152 6.74 -4.90 4.26
C ARG A 152 5.26 -5.21 4.48
N GLU A 153 4.53 -4.27 5.05
CA GLU A 153 3.12 -4.49 5.39
C GLU A 153 2.20 -4.03 4.26
N ILE A 154 1.25 -4.89 3.89
CA ILE A 154 0.19 -4.60 2.92
C ILE A 154 -1.15 -5.09 3.46
N ASN A 155 -2.24 -4.42 3.08
CA ASN A 155 -3.59 -4.90 3.32
C ASN A 155 -4.15 -5.44 2.03
N PHE A 156 -4.85 -6.57 2.10
CA PHE A 156 -5.36 -7.25 0.92
C PHE A 156 -6.77 -7.81 1.16
N SER A 157 -7.62 -7.66 0.15
CA SER A 157 -8.94 -8.30 0.07
C SER A 157 -9.19 -8.70 -1.38
N GLY A 158 -9.73 -9.90 -1.63
CA GLY A 158 -9.97 -10.41 -2.97
C GLY A 158 -9.19 -11.67 -3.29
N GLU A 159 -8.79 -11.82 -4.53
CA GLU A 159 -7.89 -12.88 -4.99
C GLU A 159 -6.68 -12.31 -5.71
N GLY A 160 -5.49 -12.79 -5.33
CA GLY A 160 -4.24 -12.32 -5.92
C GLY A 160 -3.19 -13.42 -6.01
N TYR A 161 -2.41 -13.35 -7.09
CA TYR A 161 -1.18 -14.13 -7.22
C TYR A 161 0.00 -13.22 -6.92
N PHE A 162 0.80 -13.62 -5.95
CA PHE A 162 1.93 -12.87 -5.44
C PHE A 162 3.25 -13.50 -5.88
N ASP A 163 4.12 -12.72 -6.49
CA ASP A 163 5.52 -13.03 -6.74
C ASP A 163 6.37 -12.08 -5.92
N VAL A 164 6.69 -12.47 -4.70
CA VAL A 164 7.33 -11.62 -3.70
C VAL A 164 8.84 -11.73 -3.80
N VAL A 165 9.51 -10.59 -3.92
CA VAL A 165 10.97 -10.47 -3.92
C VAL A 165 11.56 -11.02 -2.63
N LYS A 166 12.59 -11.88 -2.76
CA LYS A 166 13.25 -12.52 -1.63
C LYS A 166 13.99 -11.48 -0.78
N ASN A 167 13.54 -11.34 0.47
CA ASN A 167 14.18 -10.53 1.50
C ASN A 167 13.89 -11.14 2.88
N PRO A 168 14.77 -12.01 3.40
CA PRO A 168 14.58 -12.66 4.69
C PRO A 168 14.60 -11.71 5.87
N GLU A 169 15.40 -10.63 5.80
CA GLU A 169 15.56 -9.64 6.87
C GLU A 169 14.33 -8.73 6.99
N LYS A 170 13.58 -8.54 5.89
CA LYS A 170 12.40 -7.69 5.86
C LYS A 170 11.22 -8.45 5.26
N PRO A 171 10.53 -9.31 6.06
CA PRO A 171 9.42 -10.13 5.59
C PRO A 171 8.26 -9.27 5.08
N MET A 172 7.49 -9.80 4.13
CA MET A 172 6.22 -9.21 3.74
C MET A 172 5.11 -9.80 4.60
N ILE A 173 4.26 -8.92 5.13
CA ILE A 173 3.10 -9.24 5.95
C ILE A 173 1.85 -8.80 5.20
N VAL A 174 1.10 -9.76 4.67
CA VAL A 174 -0.19 -9.51 4.04
C VAL A 174 -1.27 -9.60 5.11
N LYS A 175 -1.82 -8.45 5.48
CA LYS A 175 -2.90 -8.33 6.47
C LYS A 175 -4.24 -8.53 5.77
N LEU A 176 -5.04 -9.46 6.28
CA LEU A 176 -6.38 -9.76 5.81
C LEU A 176 -7.41 -9.28 6.82
N GLU A 177 -8.66 -9.21 6.38
CA GLU A 177 -9.78 -9.01 7.30
C GLU A 177 -9.80 -10.14 8.36
N ASN A 178 -10.43 -9.89 9.50
CA ASN A 178 -10.52 -10.82 10.64
C ASN A 178 -9.18 -11.15 11.33
N GLY A 179 -8.14 -10.31 11.16
CA GLY A 179 -6.88 -10.42 11.88
C GLY A 179 -5.99 -11.58 11.43
N ILE A 180 -6.30 -12.23 10.31
CA ILE A 180 -5.41 -13.21 9.68
C ILE A 180 -4.27 -12.47 8.99
N GLN A 181 -3.04 -12.95 9.15
CA GLN A 181 -1.87 -12.43 8.49
C GLN A 181 -1.12 -13.54 7.77
N VAL A 182 -0.65 -13.24 6.56
CA VAL A 182 0.19 -14.15 5.77
C VAL A 182 1.58 -13.55 5.68
N ILE A 183 2.57 -14.23 6.27
CA ILE A 183 3.96 -13.77 6.36
C ILE A 183 4.81 -14.57 5.36
N VAL A 184 5.55 -13.86 4.52
CA VAL A 184 6.41 -14.43 3.50
C VAL A 184 7.76 -13.71 3.42
N LYS A 185 8.81 -14.43 2.97
CA LYS A 185 10.18 -13.91 2.88
C LYS A 185 10.77 -13.94 1.46
N GLY A 186 9.94 -14.19 0.46
CA GLY A 186 10.34 -14.41 -0.93
C GLY A 186 9.65 -15.66 -1.46
N THR A 187 8.45 -15.50 -1.99
CA THR A 187 7.48 -16.58 -2.08
C THR A 187 6.55 -16.32 -3.25
N LYS A 188 6.22 -17.39 -3.99
CA LYS A 188 5.16 -17.36 -5.00
C LYS A 188 3.95 -18.11 -4.47
N PHE A 189 2.82 -17.45 -4.44
CA PHE A 189 1.59 -18.02 -3.88
C PHE A 189 0.34 -17.34 -4.43
N ASN A 190 -0.77 -18.07 -4.42
CA ASN A 190 -2.11 -17.53 -4.65
C ASN A 190 -2.80 -17.34 -3.31
N LEU A 191 -3.48 -16.24 -3.13
CA LEU A 191 -4.22 -15.90 -1.91
C LEU A 191 -5.63 -15.47 -2.29
N THR A 192 -6.63 -16.09 -1.65
CA THR A 192 -8.05 -15.74 -1.82
C THR A 192 -8.62 -15.34 -0.46
N SER A 193 -9.15 -14.10 -0.36
CA SER A 193 -9.73 -13.54 0.86
C SER A 193 -10.79 -12.48 0.53
N TYR A 194 -11.83 -12.86 -0.22
CA TYR A 194 -12.95 -11.94 -0.49
C TYR A 194 -13.79 -11.69 0.75
N LYS A 195 -14.29 -10.47 0.92
CA LYS A 195 -15.12 -10.06 2.08
C LYS A 195 -16.35 -10.93 2.26
N ASN A 196 -17.01 -11.27 1.16
CA ASN A 196 -18.24 -12.04 1.09
C ASN A 196 -18.04 -13.56 0.97
N ASP A 197 -16.81 -14.06 1.04
CA ASP A 197 -16.53 -15.50 1.10
C ASP A 197 -16.43 -15.97 2.57
N ASP A 198 -16.89 -17.20 2.83
CA ASP A 198 -16.85 -17.79 4.16
C ASP A 198 -15.46 -18.25 4.61
N ASN A 199 -14.48 -18.16 3.71
CA ASN A 199 -13.14 -18.69 3.97
C ASN A 199 -12.03 -17.81 3.37
N VAL A 200 -10.82 -18.07 3.87
CA VAL A 200 -9.54 -17.60 3.32
C VAL A 200 -8.78 -18.81 2.84
N SER A 201 -8.14 -18.74 1.68
CA SER A 201 -7.24 -19.81 1.25
C SER A 201 -5.95 -19.27 0.65
N ALA A 202 -4.84 -19.99 0.89
CA ALA A 202 -3.56 -19.70 0.26
C ALA A 202 -2.94 -20.99 -0.28
N LEU A 203 -2.53 -20.98 -1.55
CA LEU A 203 -1.75 -22.04 -2.19
C LEU A 203 -0.30 -21.57 -2.32
N LEU A 204 0.62 -22.30 -1.70
CA LEU A 204 2.04 -22.05 -1.81
C LEU A 204 2.64 -22.77 -3.00
N LEU A 205 3.32 -22.05 -3.90
CA LEU A 205 4.02 -22.63 -5.05
C LEU A 205 5.51 -22.78 -4.80
N SER A 206 6.15 -21.74 -4.26
CA SER A 206 7.57 -21.78 -3.90
C SER A 206 7.89 -20.82 -2.75
N GLY A 207 8.89 -21.15 -1.96
CA GLY A 207 9.28 -20.39 -0.78
C GLY A 207 8.62 -20.92 0.49
N ASN A 208 8.21 -20.02 1.39
CA ASN A 208 7.61 -20.35 2.68
C ASN A 208 6.46 -19.41 2.99
N ILE A 209 5.38 -19.94 3.51
CA ILE A 209 4.28 -19.16 4.08
C ILE A 209 4.14 -19.52 5.57
N THR A 210 4.00 -18.51 6.39
CA THR A 210 3.54 -18.60 7.77
C THR A 210 2.23 -17.83 7.89
N VAL A 211 1.16 -18.50 8.30
CA VAL A 211 -0.12 -17.87 8.58
C VAL A 211 -0.25 -17.64 10.07
N LEU A 212 -0.45 -16.38 10.46
CA LEU A 212 -0.79 -16.01 11.83
C LEU A 212 -2.28 -15.72 11.94
N ARG A 213 -2.92 -16.22 12.98
CA ARG A 213 -4.30 -15.92 13.31
C ARG A 213 -4.48 -15.86 14.83
N THR A 214 -5.49 -15.13 15.28
CA THR A 214 -5.87 -15.10 16.70
C THR A 214 -7.04 -16.06 16.92
N LYS A 215 -6.86 -17.06 17.78
CA LYS A 215 -7.90 -17.99 18.19
C LYS A 215 -8.01 -18.01 19.71
N HIS A 216 -9.20 -17.72 20.27
CA HIS A 216 -9.43 -17.67 21.73
C HIS A 216 -8.38 -16.80 22.47
N SER A 217 -8.09 -15.61 21.95
CA SER A 217 -7.08 -14.66 22.48
C SER A 217 -5.63 -15.18 22.44
N LYS A 218 -5.36 -16.30 21.78
CA LYS A 218 -4.01 -16.82 21.56
C LYS A 218 -3.63 -16.69 20.07
N GLN A 219 -2.40 -16.29 19.84
CA GLN A 219 -1.84 -16.26 18.49
C GLN A 219 -1.42 -17.68 18.12
N GLU A 220 -1.90 -18.16 16.96
CA GLU A 220 -1.56 -19.46 16.37
C GLU A 220 -0.77 -19.23 15.09
N GLU A 221 0.33 -19.96 14.96
CA GLU A 221 1.20 -19.96 13.79
C GLU A 221 1.05 -21.25 13.01
N ILE A 222 0.76 -21.15 11.70
CA ILE A 222 0.57 -22.31 10.82
C ILE A 222 1.54 -22.18 9.66
N LYS A 223 2.43 -23.15 9.48
CA LYS A 223 3.39 -23.20 8.39
C LYS A 223 2.81 -24.00 7.22
N VAL A 224 2.92 -23.45 6.02
CA VAL A 224 2.46 -24.07 4.77
C VAL A 224 3.69 -24.46 3.96
N LYS A 225 3.72 -25.69 3.46
CA LYS A 225 4.81 -26.21 2.61
C LYS A 225 4.53 -25.96 1.13
N PRO A 226 5.55 -25.95 0.27
CA PRO A 226 5.35 -25.88 -1.18
C PRO A 226 4.37 -26.93 -1.69
N ASN A 227 3.48 -26.52 -2.58
CA ASN A 227 2.34 -27.26 -3.14
C ASN A 227 1.21 -27.56 -2.13
N GLU A 228 1.30 -27.10 -0.88
CA GLU A 228 0.18 -27.18 0.04
C GLU A 228 -0.75 -25.97 -0.12
N ARG A 229 -2.04 -26.24 0.03
CA ARG A 229 -3.10 -25.24 0.17
C ARG A 229 -3.60 -25.24 1.60
N ILE A 230 -3.53 -24.08 2.25
CA ILE A 230 -4.24 -23.85 3.50
C ILE A 230 -5.63 -23.25 3.19
N TRP A 231 -6.61 -23.66 3.97
CA TRP A 231 -7.98 -23.16 3.92
C TRP A 231 -8.47 -22.91 5.34
N ILE A 232 -9.00 -21.71 5.60
CA ILE A 232 -9.40 -21.25 6.94
C ILE A 232 -10.82 -20.71 6.86
N GLU A 233 -11.75 -21.29 7.64
CA GLU A 233 -13.09 -20.75 7.81
C GLU A 233 -13.05 -19.43 8.57
N LYS A 234 -13.77 -18.39 8.10
CA LYS A 234 -13.86 -17.08 8.76
C LYS A 234 -14.81 -17.07 9.96
N LYS A 235 -15.73 -18.06 10.06
CA LYS A 235 -16.72 -18.18 11.14
C LYS A 235 -16.09 -18.69 12.44
N GLU A 236 -16.84 -18.62 13.54
CA GLU A 236 -16.39 -18.83 14.94
C GLU A 236 -15.54 -20.07 15.20
N ARG A 237 -15.70 -21.16 14.45
CA ARG A 237 -14.90 -22.37 14.63
C ARG A 237 -13.54 -22.33 13.96
N GLN A 238 -13.32 -21.40 13.05
CA GLN A 238 -12.07 -21.18 12.34
C GLN A 238 -11.32 -22.48 12.02
N LYS A 239 -12.02 -23.47 11.45
CA LYS A 239 -11.38 -24.73 11.04
C LYS A 239 -10.25 -24.43 10.06
N VAL A 240 -9.16 -25.15 10.20
CA VAL A 240 -8.03 -25.10 9.29
C VAL A 240 -7.89 -26.46 8.63
N ASN A 241 -7.78 -26.46 7.31
CA ASN A 241 -7.45 -27.62 6.52
C ASN A 241 -6.18 -27.33 5.72
N LEU A 242 -5.25 -28.28 5.72
CA LEU A 242 -4.07 -28.28 4.86
C LEU A 242 -4.23 -29.45 3.89
N THR A 243 -4.16 -29.16 2.60
CA THR A 243 -4.31 -30.16 1.53
C THR A 243 -3.27 -29.93 0.44
N VAL A 244 -2.91 -31.01 -0.25
CA VAL A 244 -2.15 -30.90 -1.50
C VAL A 244 -3.17 -31.07 -2.63
N PRO A 245 -3.50 -30.03 -3.41
CA PRO A 245 -4.45 -30.16 -4.50
C PRO A 245 -3.89 -31.07 -5.60
N ALA A 246 -4.72 -31.93 -6.15
CA ALA A 246 -4.33 -32.79 -7.26
C ALA A 246 -3.97 -32.00 -8.52
N GLU A 247 -4.69 -30.90 -8.75
CA GLU A 247 -4.43 -29.94 -9.83
C GLU A 247 -4.39 -28.52 -9.28
N THR A 248 -3.47 -27.70 -9.76
CA THR A 248 -3.38 -26.29 -9.40
C THR A 248 -4.14 -25.37 -10.36
N LEU A 249 -4.51 -25.88 -11.54
CA LEU A 249 -5.21 -25.12 -12.57
C LEU A 249 -6.55 -24.50 -12.09
N PRO A 250 -7.38 -25.18 -11.29
CA PRO A 250 -8.60 -24.59 -10.72
C PRO A 250 -8.36 -23.39 -9.80
N ILE A 251 -7.12 -23.24 -9.29
CA ILE A 251 -6.74 -22.17 -8.36
C ILE A 251 -5.96 -21.06 -9.09
N LEU A 252 -5.12 -21.41 -10.05
CA LEU A 252 -4.19 -20.50 -10.72
C LEU A 252 -4.65 -20.06 -12.11
N GLY A 253 -5.52 -20.83 -12.74
CA GLY A 253 -5.92 -20.66 -14.13
C GLY A 253 -6.61 -19.32 -14.43
N TRP A 254 -7.15 -18.67 -13.40
CA TRP A 254 -7.76 -17.36 -13.56
C TRP A 254 -6.83 -16.31 -14.19
N LYS A 255 -5.52 -16.42 -13.95
CA LYS A 255 -4.52 -15.55 -14.57
C LYS A 255 -4.44 -15.71 -16.08
N ASP A 256 -4.69 -16.91 -16.55
CA ASP A 256 -4.56 -17.33 -17.94
C ASP A 256 -5.94 -17.47 -18.63
N GLY A 257 -7.00 -16.87 -18.07
CA GLY A 257 -8.34 -16.89 -18.65
C GLY A 257 -9.19 -18.13 -18.33
N TRP A 258 -8.69 -19.07 -17.53
CA TRP A 258 -9.44 -20.23 -17.15
C TRP A 258 -10.36 -20.02 -15.97
N LEU A 259 -11.61 -20.44 -16.08
CA LEU A 259 -12.58 -20.52 -15.01
C LEU A 259 -13.02 -21.98 -14.86
N ILE A 260 -12.65 -22.59 -13.73
CA ILE A 260 -12.82 -24.03 -13.52
C ILE A 260 -13.67 -24.25 -12.28
N PHE A 261 -14.65 -25.12 -12.44
CA PHE A 261 -15.53 -25.63 -11.40
C PHE A 261 -15.38 -27.14 -11.34
N ASP A 262 -15.23 -27.69 -10.16
CA ASP A 262 -15.16 -29.11 -9.89
C ASP A 262 -16.01 -29.41 -8.66
N GLU A 263 -17.11 -30.16 -8.85
CA GLU A 263 -18.11 -30.45 -7.80
C GLU A 263 -18.47 -29.20 -6.97
N THR A 264 -18.51 -28.03 -7.63
CA THR A 264 -18.69 -26.74 -6.98
C THR A 264 -20.17 -26.42 -6.78
N PRO A 265 -20.65 -26.07 -5.56
CA PRO A 265 -22.02 -25.65 -5.35
C PRO A 265 -22.38 -24.45 -6.23
N ILE A 266 -23.60 -24.44 -6.79
CA ILE A 266 -24.07 -23.35 -7.66
C ILE A 266 -23.96 -22.00 -6.94
N ALA A 267 -24.22 -21.94 -5.64
CA ALA A 267 -24.00 -20.71 -4.86
C ALA A 267 -22.61 -20.13 -5.01
N GLU A 268 -21.56 -20.96 -5.02
CA GLU A 268 -20.18 -20.51 -5.22
C GLU A 268 -19.84 -20.27 -6.70
N VAL A 269 -20.45 -21.03 -7.61
CA VAL A 269 -20.35 -20.80 -9.05
C VAL A 269 -20.84 -19.40 -9.37
N LEU A 270 -22.04 -19.03 -8.91
CA LEU A 270 -22.62 -17.73 -9.17
C LEU A 270 -21.78 -16.58 -8.59
N LYS A 271 -21.25 -16.70 -7.37
CA LYS A 271 -20.31 -15.72 -6.80
C LYS A 271 -19.08 -15.50 -7.68
N LYS A 272 -18.49 -16.60 -8.20
CA LYS A 272 -17.33 -16.50 -9.09
C LYS A 272 -17.69 -15.86 -10.43
N LEU A 273 -18.84 -16.25 -11.02
CA LEU A 273 -19.33 -15.65 -12.28
C LEU A 273 -19.66 -14.16 -12.11
N GLU A 274 -20.23 -13.78 -10.97
CA GLU A 274 -20.49 -12.37 -10.63
C GLU A 274 -19.23 -11.52 -10.66
N ARG A 275 -18.15 -12.03 -10.03
CA ARG A 275 -16.85 -11.35 -10.02
C ARG A 275 -16.21 -11.35 -11.41
N TRP A 276 -16.26 -12.48 -12.12
CA TRP A 276 -15.58 -12.66 -13.40
C TRP A 276 -16.19 -11.86 -14.54
N HIS A 277 -17.52 -11.76 -14.61
CA HIS A 277 -18.25 -11.11 -15.71
C HIS A 277 -18.89 -9.77 -15.32
N GLY A 278 -18.88 -9.40 -14.03
CA GLY A 278 -19.53 -8.18 -13.56
C GLY A 278 -21.06 -8.22 -13.67
N MET A 279 -21.62 -9.43 -13.65
CA MET A 279 -23.08 -9.68 -13.64
C MET A 279 -23.60 -9.78 -12.21
N THR A 280 -24.90 -9.62 -12.04
CA THR A 280 -25.62 -9.93 -10.80
C THR A 280 -26.53 -11.13 -11.04
N PHE A 281 -26.66 -12.00 -10.05
CA PHE A 281 -27.53 -13.18 -10.14
C PHE A 281 -28.67 -13.09 -9.13
N GLU A 282 -29.89 -13.27 -9.61
CA GLU A 282 -31.08 -13.41 -8.79
C GLU A 282 -31.58 -14.87 -8.90
N VAL A 283 -31.71 -15.55 -7.79
CA VAL A 283 -32.16 -16.95 -7.75
C VAL A 283 -33.57 -17.00 -7.20
N LYS A 284 -34.51 -17.47 -8.01
CA LYS A 284 -35.94 -17.60 -7.62
C LYS A 284 -36.17 -18.87 -6.83
N ASP A 285 -35.50 -19.96 -7.18
CA ASP A 285 -35.65 -21.25 -6.54
C ASP A 285 -34.36 -21.61 -5.75
N PRO A 286 -34.32 -21.36 -4.43
CA PRO A 286 -33.09 -21.54 -3.63
C PRO A 286 -32.51 -22.96 -3.64
N GLU A 287 -33.32 -23.96 -3.93
CA GLU A 287 -32.90 -25.37 -4.01
C GLU A 287 -31.78 -25.64 -5.03
N ILE A 288 -31.67 -24.78 -6.06
CA ILE A 288 -30.61 -24.93 -7.07
C ILE A 288 -29.21 -24.59 -6.53
N LEU A 289 -29.13 -23.80 -5.44
CA LEU A 289 -27.87 -23.32 -4.90
C LEU A 289 -26.96 -24.42 -4.37
N ASP A 290 -27.54 -25.51 -3.87
CA ASP A 290 -26.83 -26.66 -3.32
C ASP A 290 -26.40 -27.66 -4.39
N GLN A 291 -26.94 -27.55 -5.62
CA GLN A 291 -26.54 -28.42 -6.73
C GLN A 291 -25.06 -28.19 -7.06
N LYS A 292 -24.39 -29.27 -7.44
CA LYS A 292 -22.98 -29.22 -7.82
C LYS A 292 -22.80 -29.09 -9.32
N PHE A 293 -21.81 -28.30 -9.70
CA PHE A 293 -21.51 -28.04 -11.09
C PHE A 293 -20.03 -28.30 -11.37
N THR A 294 -19.76 -29.01 -12.46
CA THR A 294 -18.40 -29.29 -12.95
C THR A 294 -18.29 -28.85 -14.39
N ALA A 295 -17.42 -27.90 -14.66
CA ALA A 295 -17.13 -27.41 -16.00
C ALA A 295 -15.77 -26.68 -16.04
N ARG A 296 -15.20 -26.58 -17.24
CA ARG A 296 -13.98 -25.81 -17.52
C ARG A 296 -14.28 -24.83 -18.66
N PHE A 297 -14.03 -23.56 -18.40
CA PHE A 297 -14.24 -22.46 -19.34
C PHE A 297 -12.91 -21.76 -19.61
N HIS A 298 -12.72 -21.30 -20.84
CA HIS A 298 -11.56 -20.51 -21.25
C HIS A 298 -11.98 -19.36 -22.12
N GLU A 299 -12.20 -18.20 -21.52
CA GLU A 299 -12.63 -16.95 -22.18
C GLU A 299 -14.07 -16.96 -22.74
N GLU A 300 -14.92 -17.95 -22.38
CA GLU A 300 -16.32 -17.97 -22.76
C GLU A 300 -17.07 -16.75 -22.20
N SER A 301 -18.00 -16.25 -23.01
CA SER A 301 -18.93 -15.22 -22.59
C SER A 301 -19.92 -15.73 -21.54
N ILE A 302 -20.46 -14.84 -20.73
CA ILE A 302 -21.45 -15.22 -19.70
C ILE A 302 -22.68 -15.91 -20.31
N SER A 303 -23.12 -15.50 -21.51
CA SER A 303 -24.26 -16.13 -22.20
C SER A 303 -23.96 -17.59 -22.55
N GLN A 304 -22.74 -17.88 -23.05
CA GLN A 304 -22.32 -19.25 -23.35
C GLN A 304 -22.25 -20.11 -22.08
N ILE A 305 -21.73 -19.53 -20.99
CA ILE A 305 -21.67 -20.23 -19.69
C ILE A 305 -23.07 -20.55 -19.18
N LEU A 306 -24.00 -19.60 -19.23
CA LEU A 306 -25.39 -19.81 -18.79
C LEU A 306 -26.12 -20.83 -19.66
N GLU A 307 -25.88 -20.88 -20.97
CA GLU A 307 -26.40 -21.90 -21.87
C GLU A 307 -25.88 -23.31 -21.47
N ILE A 308 -24.60 -23.43 -21.13
CA ILE A 308 -24.04 -24.69 -20.65
C ILE A 308 -24.65 -25.08 -19.31
N MET A 309 -24.81 -24.10 -18.39
CA MET A 309 -25.46 -24.36 -17.09
C MET A 309 -26.94 -24.77 -17.27
N HIS A 310 -27.65 -24.17 -18.23
CA HIS A 310 -29.02 -24.57 -18.57
C HIS A 310 -29.08 -26.06 -18.96
N ASN A 311 -28.18 -26.49 -19.83
CA ASN A 311 -28.18 -27.87 -20.36
C ASN A 311 -27.66 -28.91 -19.35
N VAL A 312 -26.68 -28.56 -18.52
CA VAL A 312 -26.00 -29.49 -17.61
C VAL A 312 -26.64 -29.53 -16.22
N ALA A 313 -26.96 -28.36 -15.68
CA ALA A 313 -27.54 -28.20 -14.35
C ALA A 313 -29.07 -28.06 -14.36
N LEU A 314 -29.70 -28.17 -15.54
CA LEU A 314 -31.15 -28.05 -15.72
C LEU A 314 -31.72 -26.77 -15.07
N LEU A 315 -31.06 -25.64 -15.34
CA LEU A 315 -31.48 -24.33 -14.87
C LEU A 315 -32.10 -23.55 -16.03
N ARG A 316 -33.17 -22.81 -15.77
CA ARG A 316 -33.64 -21.77 -16.70
C ARG A 316 -33.04 -20.42 -16.33
N PHE A 317 -32.79 -19.56 -17.30
CA PHE A 317 -32.30 -18.20 -17.04
C PHE A 317 -32.94 -17.18 -17.95
N GLU A 318 -33.04 -15.96 -17.44
CA GLU A 318 -33.41 -14.75 -18.19
C GLU A 318 -32.36 -13.68 -17.89
N ILE A 319 -31.85 -13.02 -18.93
CA ILE A 319 -30.90 -11.91 -18.79
C ILE A 319 -31.64 -10.60 -19.02
N LYS A 320 -31.56 -9.68 -18.04
CA LYS A 320 -32.02 -8.30 -18.15
C LYS A 320 -30.87 -7.38 -17.75
N ASP A 321 -30.35 -6.64 -18.72
CA ASP A 321 -29.17 -5.77 -18.54
C ASP A 321 -27.97 -6.55 -17.97
N LYS A 322 -27.57 -6.25 -16.73
CA LYS A 322 -26.46 -6.90 -16.01
C LYS A 322 -26.97 -7.91 -14.95
N THR A 323 -28.23 -8.30 -15.00
CA THR A 323 -28.81 -9.24 -14.04
C THR A 323 -29.28 -10.49 -14.78
N ALA A 324 -28.85 -11.65 -14.33
CA ALA A 324 -29.40 -12.93 -14.75
C ALA A 324 -30.30 -13.50 -13.64
N VAL A 325 -31.55 -13.76 -13.99
CA VAL A 325 -32.54 -14.40 -13.10
C VAL A 325 -32.55 -15.88 -13.38
N LEU A 326 -32.37 -16.70 -12.35
CA LEU A 326 -32.28 -18.16 -12.45
C LEU A 326 -33.48 -18.82 -11.83
N TYR A 327 -33.99 -19.84 -12.50
CA TYR A 327 -35.13 -20.66 -12.11
C TYR A 327 -34.75 -22.13 -12.18
N LYS A 328 -35.41 -22.95 -11.37
CA LYS A 328 -35.39 -24.40 -11.54
C LYS A 328 -36.10 -24.77 -12.86
N TYR A 329 -35.62 -25.80 -13.51
CA TYR A 329 -36.20 -26.27 -14.77
C TYR A 329 -37.61 -26.84 -14.55
#